data_b23337065e5b2db42e195d9d6f7c3eae
#
_entry.id   b23337065e5b2db42e195d9d6f7c3eae
#
_cell.length_a   1.000
_cell.length_b   1.000
_cell.length_c   1.000
_cell.angle_alpha   90.00
_cell.angle_beta   90.00
_cell.angle_gamma   90.00
#
_symmetry.space_group_name_H-M   'P 1'
#
loop_
_entity.id
_entity.type
_entity.pdbx_description
1 polymer ?
#
loop_
_entity_poly.entity_id
_entity_poly.type
_entity_poly.pdbx_seq_one_letter_code
_entity_poly.pdbx_strand_id
1 'polypeptide(L)'
;MTTLSPYDSMSPVTRAAYRAKAAAADLAPLPRAAKDDALLAIADALEVRTSEIVEANAKDIAKAREAGTSEAIVDRLTLTPERVRAIASDVREVVALPDPVGEVVRGSTLPNGIDLRQVRVPLGVVGIIYEARPNVTVDAAALCLKAGNAVLLRGSSSAHESNTALVRVIRDAVGGAGLPADAVQLVPGEGRDSVRELMRARGLVDVLIPRGGASLIRTVVTESTVPVIETGTGNCHVYVDAHADLDMAIDILINSKAHRVSVCNAAETLLVHQDIAPRFLPRALDALADAGVTVHADERVLAYAQDSKATVVEATPEDWETEYLSYDIAAAVVDSLDRAVEHIRLWTSGHTEAIVTTSQQAARRFTQLVDSTTVAVNASTRFTDGGQFGFGAEIGISTQKLHARGPMGLPELTSTKYIVTGDGHVRR
;
A
#
# COMPACT_ATOMS: atom_id res chain seq x y z
N MET A 1 -35.63 32.54 18.64
CA MET A 1 -35.32 31.45 17.69
C MET A 1 -33.80 31.32 17.67
N THR A 2 -33.26 30.36 18.36
CA THR A 2 -31.81 30.06 18.34
C THR A 2 -31.53 29.50 16.97
N THR A 3 -30.84 30.24 16.12
CA THR A 3 -30.34 29.74 14.84
C THR A 3 -29.37 28.60 15.15
N LEU A 4 -29.78 27.34 14.93
CA LEU A 4 -28.91 26.21 14.98
C LEU A 4 -27.69 26.50 14.13
N SER A 5 -26.50 26.35 14.69
CA SER A 5 -25.27 26.43 13.91
C SER A 5 -25.35 25.44 12.74
N PRO A 6 -24.88 25.77 11.52
CA PRO A 6 -24.79 24.80 10.43
C PRO A 6 -24.13 23.46 10.85
N TYR A 7 -23.29 23.48 11.87
CA TYR A 7 -22.67 22.30 12.47
C TYR A 7 -23.64 21.35 13.17
N ASP A 8 -24.74 21.88 13.75
CA ASP A 8 -25.67 21.06 14.57
C ASP A 8 -26.54 20.13 13.70
N SER A 9 -26.72 20.46 12.43
CA SER A 9 -27.48 19.67 11.45
C SER A 9 -26.63 18.64 10.68
N MET A 10 -25.29 18.67 10.86
CA MET A 10 -24.37 17.77 10.14
C MET A 10 -24.29 16.42 10.81
N SER A 11 -24.09 15.37 9.99
CA SER A 11 -23.77 14.05 10.52
C SER A 11 -22.44 14.03 11.28
N PRO A 12 -22.21 13.04 12.14
CA PRO A 12 -20.94 12.89 12.84
C PRO A 12 -19.73 12.77 11.88
N VAL A 13 -19.86 12.08 10.74
CA VAL A 13 -18.81 11.93 9.73
C VAL A 13 -18.48 13.26 9.06
N THR A 14 -19.51 13.99 8.63
CA THR A 14 -19.34 15.32 8.03
C THR A 14 -18.67 16.29 9.00
N ARG A 15 -19.07 16.30 10.27
CA ARG A 15 -18.41 17.13 11.31
C ARG A 15 -16.93 16.77 11.50
N ALA A 16 -16.59 15.47 11.52
CA ALA A 16 -15.20 15.04 11.59
C ALA A 16 -14.39 15.53 10.38
N ALA A 17 -14.97 15.44 9.17
CA ALA A 17 -14.33 15.92 7.94
C ALA A 17 -14.11 17.45 7.96
N TYR A 18 -15.06 18.23 8.45
CA TYR A 18 -14.86 19.67 8.64
C TYR A 18 -13.73 20.02 9.60
N ARG A 19 -13.66 19.34 10.76
CA ARG A 19 -12.55 19.55 11.72
C ARG A 19 -11.21 19.15 11.12
N ALA A 20 -11.16 18.02 10.39
CA ALA A 20 -9.96 17.60 9.68
C ALA A 20 -9.52 18.64 8.62
N LYS A 21 -10.49 19.23 7.89
CA LYS A 21 -10.18 20.27 6.87
C LYS A 21 -9.58 21.52 7.50
N ALA A 22 -10.10 21.97 8.65
CA ALA A 22 -9.53 23.09 9.40
C ALA A 22 -8.11 22.73 9.90
N ALA A 23 -7.94 21.56 10.52
CA ALA A 23 -6.65 21.10 11.00
C ALA A 23 -5.61 20.96 9.87
N ALA A 24 -6.00 20.51 8.67
CA ALA A 24 -5.11 20.43 7.52
C ALA A 24 -4.60 21.82 7.09
N ALA A 25 -5.43 22.85 7.17
CA ALA A 25 -5.01 24.21 6.86
C ALA A 25 -3.96 24.74 7.87
N ASP A 26 -4.10 24.37 9.15
CA ASP A 26 -3.15 24.72 10.20
C ASP A 26 -1.84 23.92 10.09
N LEU A 27 -1.89 22.66 9.63
CA LEU A 27 -0.71 21.81 9.44
C LEU A 27 0.15 22.22 8.25
N ALA A 28 -0.49 22.61 7.14
CA ALA A 28 0.19 22.83 5.86
C ALA A 28 1.39 23.80 5.91
N PRO A 29 1.36 24.90 6.69
CA PRO A 29 2.48 25.84 6.79
C PRO A 29 3.55 25.43 7.82
N LEU A 30 3.35 24.36 8.60
CA LEU A 30 4.25 24.01 9.69
C LEU A 30 5.62 23.56 9.17
N PRO A 31 6.71 23.97 9.84
CA PRO A 31 8.04 23.52 9.51
C PRO A 31 8.22 22.02 9.85
N ARG A 32 9.17 21.39 9.20
CA ARG A 32 9.54 19.98 9.43
C ARG A 32 9.73 19.68 10.93
N ALA A 33 10.46 20.52 11.65
CA ALA A 33 10.77 20.30 13.08
C ALA A 33 9.50 20.09 13.92
N ALA A 34 8.47 20.92 13.73
CA ALA A 34 7.22 20.79 14.49
C ALA A 34 6.50 19.45 14.21
N LYS A 35 6.54 18.99 12.96
CA LYS A 35 5.98 17.69 12.57
C LYS A 35 6.79 16.52 13.14
N ASP A 36 8.13 16.64 13.11
CA ASP A 36 9.04 15.64 13.68
C ASP A 36 8.87 15.54 15.21
N ASP A 37 8.75 16.64 15.92
CA ASP A 37 8.49 16.66 17.36
C ASP A 37 7.16 15.97 17.72
N ALA A 38 6.11 16.20 16.94
CA ALA A 38 4.83 15.55 17.14
C ALA A 38 4.91 14.03 16.88
N LEU A 39 5.65 13.60 15.87
CA LEU A 39 5.85 12.17 15.57
C LEU A 39 6.67 11.48 16.68
N LEU A 40 7.72 12.12 17.18
CA LEU A 40 8.47 11.62 18.35
C LEU A 40 7.57 11.48 19.58
N ALA A 41 6.73 12.49 19.84
CA ALA A 41 5.75 12.42 20.94
C ALA A 41 4.75 11.27 20.74
N ILE A 42 4.33 10.98 19.51
CA ILE A 42 3.48 9.81 19.20
C ILE A 42 4.23 8.51 19.55
N ALA A 43 5.47 8.35 19.08
CA ALA A 43 6.27 7.16 19.32
C ALA A 43 6.44 6.90 20.84
N ASP A 44 6.79 7.93 21.60
CA ASP A 44 6.96 7.85 23.05
C ASP A 44 5.63 7.55 23.76
N ALA A 45 4.52 8.17 23.33
CA ALA A 45 3.20 7.91 23.89
C ALA A 45 2.72 6.47 23.63
N LEU A 46 3.01 5.88 22.47
CA LEU A 46 2.70 4.47 22.16
C LEU A 46 3.44 3.53 23.13
N GLU A 47 4.72 3.77 23.40
CA GLU A 47 5.49 2.96 24.34
C GLU A 47 5.00 3.12 25.78
N VAL A 48 4.76 4.35 26.24
CA VAL A 48 4.28 4.63 27.61
C VAL A 48 2.89 4.06 27.84
N ARG A 49 2.00 4.11 26.84
CA ARG A 49 0.61 3.66 26.94
C ARG A 49 0.38 2.26 26.34
N THR A 50 1.42 1.45 26.22
CA THR A 50 1.34 0.09 25.66
C THR A 50 0.26 -0.76 26.35
N SER A 51 0.17 -0.72 27.70
CA SER A 51 -0.83 -1.51 28.45
C SER A 51 -2.26 -1.16 28.03
N GLU A 52 -2.58 0.13 27.90
CA GLU A 52 -3.90 0.61 27.47
C GLU A 52 -4.26 0.09 26.07
N ILE A 53 -3.29 0.12 25.15
CA ILE A 53 -3.47 -0.35 23.76
C ILE A 53 -3.70 -1.86 23.74
N VAL A 54 -2.89 -2.63 24.47
CA VAL A 54 -3.00 -4.10 24.54
C VAL A 54 -4.30 -4.54 25.20
N GLU A 55 -4.75 -3.85 26.25
CA GLU A 55 -6.04 -4.12 26.89
C GLU A 55 -7.23 -3.87 25.95
N ALA A 56 -7.19 -2.79 25.17
CA ALA A 56 -8.20 -2.53 24.14
C ALA A 56 -8.17 -3.60 23.05
N ASN A 57 -6.97 -3.99 22.60
CA ASN A 57 -6.79 -5.03 21.58
C ASN A 57 -7.30 -6.40 22.07
N ALA A 58 -7.11 -6.75 23.33
CA ALA A 58 -7.60 -8.01 23.89
C ALA A 58 -9.13 -8.17 23.72
N LYS A 59 -9.89 -7.06 23.77
CA LYS A 59 -11.35 -7.09 23.53
C LYS A 59 -11.69 -7.42 22.09
N ASP A 60 -10.96 -6.85 21.13
CA ASP A 60 -11.15 -7.15 19.71
C ASP A 60 -10.79 -8.61 19.40
N ILE A 61 -9.70 -9.12 19.98
CA ILE A 61 -9.26 -10.51 19.82
C ILE A 61 -10.29 -11.48 20.41
N ALA A 62 -10.84 -11.19 21.61
CA ALA A 62 -11.89 -12.01 22.20
C ALA A 62 -13.12 -12.10 21.29
N LYS A 63 -13.62 -10.95 20.80
CA LYS A 63 -14.74 -10.88 19.83
C LYS A 63 -14.46 -11.66 18.54
N ALA A 64 -13.24 -11.53 18.00
CA ALA A 64 -12.85 -12.23 16.78
C ALA A 64 -12.86 -13.76 16.94
N ARG A 65 -12.36 -14.26 18.06
CA ARG A 65 -12.37 -15.70 18.40
C ARG A 65 -13.77 -16.23 18.64
N GLU A 66 -14.61 -15.50 19.37
CA GLU A 66 -16.03 -15.84 19.56
C GLU A 66 -16.79 -15.92 18.24
N ALA A 67 -16.45 -15.04 17.28
CA ALA A 67 -17.04 -15.04 15.93
C ALA A 67 -16.47 -16.13 15.00
N GLY A 68 -15.55 -16.98 15.46
CA GLY A 68 -14.93 -18.03 14.63
C GLY A 68 -13.99 -17.50 13.54
N THR A 69 -13.41 -16.32 13.73
CA THR A 69 -12.43 -15.73 12.80
C THR A 69 -11.19 -16.62 12.70
N SER A 70 -10.64 -16.79 11.50
CA SER A 70 -9.44 -17.60 11.28
C SER A 70 -8.24 -17.08 12.08
N GLU A 71 -7.38 -17.99 12.56
CA GLU A 71 -6.18 -17.61 13.33
C GLU A 71 -5.24 -16.68 12.56
N ALA A 72 -5.20 -16.76 11.23
CA ALA A 72 -4.43 -15.84 10.40
C ALA A 72 -4.94 -14.39 10.49
N ILE A 73 -6.25 -14.19 10.58
CA ILE A 73 -6.85 -12.86 10.76
C ILE A 73 -6.68 -12.41 12.22
N VAL A 74 -6.84 -13.33 13.19
CA VAL A 74 -6.60 -13.07 14.63
C VAL A 74 -5.15 -12.61 14.83
N ASP A 75 -4.16 -13.27 14.22
CA ASP A 75 -2.76 -12.84 14.29
C ASP A 75 -2.55 -11.42 13.71
N ARG A 76 -3.21 -11.09 12.59
CA ARG A 76 -3.15 -9.74 11.99
C ARG A 76 -3.74 -8.66 12.90
N LEU A 77 -4.77 -8.99 13.66
CA LEU A 77 -5.43 -8.09 14.62
C LEU A 77 -4.61 -7.91 15.89
N THR A 78 -3.77 -8.88 16.23
CA THR A 78 -3.10 -8.95 17.54
C THR A 78 -2.02 -7.86 17.68
N LEU A 79 -2.11 -7.09 18.76
CA LEU A 79 -1.09 -6.15 19.21
C LEU A 79 -0.49 -6.68 20.54
N THR A 80 0.75 -7.16 20.47
CA THR A 80 1.55 -7.47 21.66
C THR A 80 2.39 -6.25 22.08
N PRO A 81 2.94 -6.20 23.31
CA PRO A 81 3.86 -5.14 23.68
C PRO A 81 5.05 -4.99 22.72
N GLU A 82 5.54 -6.11 22.17
CA GLU A 82 6.61 -6.12 21.18
C GLU A 82 6.17 -5.48 19.85
N ARG A 83 4.96 -5.81 19.39
CA ARG A 83 4.41 -5.21 18.16
C ARG A 83 4.14 -3.71 18.34
N VAL A 84 3.68 -3.27 19.52
CA VAL A 84 3.52 -1.83 19.78
C VAL A 84 4.86 -1.11 19.78
N ARG A 85 5.92 -1.69 20.38
CA ARG A 85 7.27 -1.13 20.30
C ARG A 85 7.82 -1.08 18.87
N ALA A 86 7.56 -2.10 18.05
CA ALA A 86 7.93 -2.10 16.65
C ALA A 86 7.23 -0.95 15.89
N ILE A 87 5.92 -0.77 16.08
CA ILE A 87 5.16 0.35 15.50
C ILE A 87 5.74 1.71 15.95
N ALA A 88 6.11 1.86 17.22
CA ALA A 88 6.75 3.09 17.70
C ALA A 88 8.13 3.32 17.04
N SER A 89 8.89 2.25 16.79
CA SER A 89 10.14 2.32 16.01
C SER A 89 9.89 2.76 14.58
N ASP A 90 8.87 2.21 13.91
CA ASP A 90 8.49 2.57 12.54
C ASP A 90 8.11 4.07 12.44
N VAL A 91 7.42 4.61 13.46
CA VAL A 91 7.15 6.07 13.54
C VAL A 91 8.45 6.88 13.62
N ARG A 92 9.45 6.43 14.39
CA ARG A 92 10.77 7.09 14.45
C ARG A 92 11.53 7.00 13.12
N GLU A 93 11.36 5.93 12.36
CA GLU A 93 11.90 5.83 11.01
C GLU A 93 11.26 6.88 10.08
N VAL A 94 9.94 7.09 10.17
CA VAL A 94 9.25 8.16 9.42
C VAL A 94 9.79 9.54 9.78
N VAL A 95 10.16 9.80 11.05
CA VAL A 95 10.79 11.07 11.46
C VAL A 95 12.10 11.30 10.70
N ALA A 96 12.91 10.27 10.50
CA ALA A 96 14.20 10.36 9.81
C ALA A 96 14.06 10.70 8.31
N LEU A 97 12.91 10.40 7.69
CA LEU A 97 12.69 10.65 6.27
C LEU A 97 12.73 12.17 5.94
N PRO A 98 13.19 12.53 4.74
CA PRO A 98 13.10 13.91 4.27
C PRO A 98 11.64 14.35 4.14
N ASP A 99 11.37 15.60 4.53
CA ASP A 99 10.05 16.21 4.36
C ASP A 99 9.88 16.67 2.90
N PRO A 100 8.89 16.15 2.16
CA PRO A 100 8.69 16.57 0.78
C PRO A 100 8.03 17.95 0.63
N VAL A 101 7.39 18.49 1.68
CA VAL A 101 6.66 19.75 1.61
C VAL A 101 7.62 20.91 1.41
N GLY A 102 7.37 21.72 0.37
CA GLY A 102 8.24 22.85 0.00
C GLY A 102 9.35 22.49 -0.99
N GLU A 103 9.55 21.21 -1.31
CA GLU A 103 10.50 20.80 -2.37
C GLU A 103 10.16 21.50 -3.68
N VAL A 104 11.17 22.09 -4.33
CA VAL A 104 11.03 22.70 -5.66
C VAL A 104 11.19 21.62 -6.72
N VAL A 105 10.10 21.19 -7.33
CA VAL A 105 10.10 20.17 -8.38
C VAL A 105 10.73 20.70 -9.66
N ARG A 106 10.43 21.96 -9.99
CA ARG A 106 11.06 22.72 -11.08
C ARG A 106 10.90 24.22 -10.86
N GLY A 107 11.81 24.98 -11.45
CA GLY A 107 11.78 26.45 -11.46
C GLY A 107 12.44 27.01 -12.69
N SER A 108 12.02 28.21 -13.11
CA SER A 108 12.61 28.95 -14.22
C SER A 108 12.27 30.42 -14.15
N THR A 109 13.13 31.26 -14.67
CA THR A 109 12.78 32.66 -14.97
C THR A 109 12.25 32.74 -16.39
N LEU A 110 11.04 33.25 -16.53
CA LEU A 110 10.39 33.42 -17.83
C LEU A 110 11.05 34.56 -18.64
N PRO A 111 10.87 34.60 -19.98
CA PRO A 111 11.47 35.65 -20.82
C PRO A 111 11.07 37.07 -20.44
N ASN A 112 9.96 37.25 -19.74
CA ASN A 112 9.50 38.54 -19.22
C ASN A 112 9.99 38.87 -17.81
N GLY A 113 10.86 38.05 -17.22
CA GLY A 113 11.42 38.28 -15.89
C GLY A 113 10.62 37.71 -14.71
N ILE A 114 9.47 37.08 -14.95
CA ILE A 114 8.70 36.38 -13.89
C ILE A 114 9.50 35.16 -13.42
N ASP A 115 9.68 35.02 -12.09
CA ASP A 115 10.16 33.79 -11.47
C ASP A 115 9.00 32.81 -11.25
N LEU A 116 9.10 31.62 -11.82
CA LEU A 116 8.12 30.54 -11.74
C LEU A 116 8.73 29.34 -11.00
N ARG A 117 8.10 28.93 -9.90
CA ARG A 117 8.46 27.71 -9.18
C ARG A 117 7.26 26.80 -9.01
N GLN A 118 7.46 25.50 -9.23
CA GLN A 118 6.51 24.47 -8.88
C GLN A 118 7.01 23.76 -7.62
N VAL A 119 6.23 23.83 -6.54
CA VAL A 119 6.61 23.31 -5.22
C VAL A 119 5.63 22.27 -4.75
N ARG A 120 6.13 21.27 -3.99
CA ARG A 120 5.27 20.28 -3.34
C ARG A 120 4.48 20.89 -2.19
N VAL A 121 3.23 20.49 -2.07
CA VAL A 121 2.30 20.89 -0.99
C VAL A 121 1.53 19.66 -0.51
N PRO A 122 1.05 19.64 0.76
CA PRO A 122 0.17 18.57 1.23
C PRO A 122 -1.05 18.39 0.31
N LEU A 123 -1.61 17.17 0.26
CA LEU A 123 -2.89 16.89 -0.40
C LEU A 123 -4.04 17.60 0.33
N GLY A 124 -3.98 17.63 1.67
CA GLY A 124 -5.00 18.23 2.55
C GLY A 124 -5.57 17.20 3.52
N VAL A 125 -6.77 16.72 3.30
CA VAL A 125 -7.43 15.68 4.11
C VAL A 125 -7.38 14.35 3.37
N VAL A 126 -6.71 13.36 3.96
CA VAL A 126 -6.60 12.00 3.45
C VAL A 126 -7.54 11.09 4.23
N GLY A 127 -8.45 10.41 3.57
CA GLY A 127 -9.29 9.38 4.16
C GLY A 127 -8.70 7.99 3.90
N ILE A 128 -8.50 7.20 4.95
CA ILE A 128 -7.99 5.83 4.84
C ILE A 128 -9.09 4.86 5.28
N ILE A 129 -9.49 3.95 4.38
CA ILE A 129 -10.48 2.91 4.66
C ILE A 129 -9.74 1.57 4.68
N TYR A 130 -9.68 0.90 5.84
CA TYR A 130 -8.82 -0.28 6.00
C TYR A 130 -9.46 -1.39 6.82
N GLU A 131 -8.98 -2.64 6.59
CA GLU A 131 -9.48 -3.86 7.22
C GLU A 131 -8.43 -4.46 8.16
N ALA A 132 -8.88 -5.03 9.27
CA ALA A 132 -8.20 -5.99 10.15
C ALA A 132 -6.66 -5.77 10.38
N ARG A 133 -6.21 -4.51 10.47
CA ARG A 133 -4.79 -4.15 10.63
C ARG A 133 -4.65 -2.92 11.52
N PRO A 134 -4.68 -3.06 12.86
CA PRO A 134 -4.59 -1.91 13.75
C PRO A 134 -3.30 -1.08 13.59
N ASN A 135 -2.17 -1.69 13.17
CA ASN A 135 -0.94 -0.96 12.87
C ASN A 135 -1.13 0.11 11.79
N VAL A 136 -1.98 -0.13 10.78
CA VAL A 136 -2.26 0.84 9.71
C VAL A 136 -2.80 2.17 10.27
N THR A 137 -3.46 2.15 11.43
CA THR A 137 -3.91 3.37 12.14
C THR A 137 -2.73 4.30 12.43
N VAL A 138 -1.63 3.75 12.91
CA VAL A 138 -0.43 4.52 13.28
C VAL A 138 0.38 4.87 12.05
N ASP A 139 0.60 3.91 11.14
CA ASP A 139 1.38 4.10 9.92
C ASP A 139 0.78 5.23 9.06
N ALA A 140 -0.55 5.17 8.85
CA ALA A 140 -1.29 6.17 8.09
C ALA A 140 -1.25 7.55 8.77
N ALA A 141 -1.41 7.60 10.10
CA ALA A 141 -1.33 8.85 10.85
C ALA A 141 0.07 9.48 10.74
N ALA A 142 1.12 8.68 10.95
CA ALA A 142 2.51 9.16 10.90
C ALA A 142 2.89 9.70 9.51
N LEU A 143 2.60 8.93 8.44
CA LEU A 143 2.90 9.35 7.08
C LEU A 143 2.09 10.59 6.66
N CYS A 144 0.80 10.65 7.00
CA CYS A 144 -0.03 11.82 6.69
C CYS A 144 0.46 13.06 7.42
N LEU A 145 0.73 12.98 8.74
CA LEU A 145 1.23 14.10 9.53
C LEU A 145 2.59 14.59 9.02
N LYS A 146 3.53 13.66 8.72
CA LYS A 146 4.84 14.03 8.17
C LYS A 146 4.73 14.78 6.86
N ALA A 147 3.81 14.36 5.98
CA ALA A 147 3.52 15.04 4.70
C ALA A 147 2.61 16.27 4.86
N GLY A 148 2.26 16.69 6.10
CA GLY A 148 1.45 17.86 6.38
C GLY A 148 -0.04 17.70 6.12
N ASN A 149 -0.55 16.46 6.06
CA ASN A 149 -1.96 16.15 5.84
C ASN A 149 -2.68 15.84 7.15
N ALA A 150 -3.96 16.21 7.22
CA ALA A 150 -4.87 15.61 8.19
C ALA A 150 -5.39 14.26 7.68
N VAL A 151 -5.69 13.34 8.59
CA VAL A 151 -6.15 12.00 8.25
C VAL A 151 -7.46 11.62 8.94
N LEU A 152 -8.36 11.03 8.17
CA LEU A 152 -9.60 10.40 8.62
C LEU A 152 -9.46 8.89 8.50
N LEU A 153 -9.41 8.21 9.62
CA LEU A 153 -9.15 6.78 9.73
C LEU A 153 -10.47 6.02 9.86
N ARG A 154 -10.75 5.13 8.92
CA ARG A 154 -11.94 4.27 8.92
C ARG A 154 -11.53 2.80 8.90
N GLY A 155 -11.22 2.28 10.08
CA GLY A 155 -10.92 0.86 10.26
C GLY A 155 -12.20 -0.02 10.26
N SER A 156 -12.02 -1.33 10.15
CA SER A 156 -13.12 -2.29 10.30
C SER A 156 -13.60 -2.38 11.75
N SER A 157 -14.84 -2.86 11.93
CA SER A 157 -15.42 -3.11 13.26
C SER A 157 -14.65 -4.20 14.05
N SER A 158 -13.91 -5.06 13.37
CA SER A 158 -13.09 -6.10 14.00
C SER A 158 -11.89 -5.57 14.79
N ALA A 159 -11.50 -4.30 14.59
CA ALA A 159 -10.41 -3.63 15.31
C ALA A 159 -10.85 -2.33 15.96
N HIS A 160 -12.14 -2.20 16.30
CA HIS A 160 -12.71 -0.93 16.77
C HIS A 160 -12.09 -0.43 18.08
N GLU A 161 -11.96 -1.29 19.08
CA GLU A 161 -11.39 -0.93 20.39
C GLU A 161 -9.91 -0.54 20.25
N SER A 162 -9.16 -1.33 19.47
CA SER A 162 -7.74 -1.08 19.19
C SER A 162 -7.55 0.26 18.50
N ASN A 163 -8.31 0.50 17.41
CA ASN A 163 -8.21 1.75 16.66
C ASN A 163 -8.62 2.96 17.49
N THR A 164 -9.63 2.83 18.35
CA THR A 164 -10.07 3.88 19.25
C THR A 164 -8.98 4.23 20.28
N ALA A 165 -8.34 3.22 20.88
CA ALA A 165 -7.24 3.43 21.82
C ALA A 165 -6.03 4.09 21.11
N LEU A 166 -5.62 3.57 19.95
CA LEU A 166 -4.50 4.11 19.19
C LEU A 166 -4.73 5.57 18.77
N VAL A 167 -5.91 5.88 18.21
CA VAL A 167 -6.23 7.26 17.80
C VAL A 167 -6.28 8.20 19.00
N ARG A 168 -6.78 7.76 20.17
CA ARG A 168 -6.74 8.56 21.40
C ARG A 168 -5.31 8.86 21.81
N VAL A 169 -4.42 7.85 21.84
CA VAL A 169 -2.99 8.03 22.17
C VAL A 169 -2.33 9.02 21.21
N ILE A 170 -2.55 8.85 19.90
CA ILE A 170 -2.00 9.73 18.88
C ILE A 170 -2.50 11.17 19.02
N ARG A 171 -3.81 11.37 19.20
CA ARG A 171 -4.41 12.71 19.34
C ARG A 171 -3.90 13.46 20.58
N ASP A 172 -3.75 12.75 21.70
CA ASP A 172 -3.22 13.32 22.93
C ASP A 172 -1.75 13.76 22.74
N ALA A 173 -0.94 12.94 22.07
CA ALA A 173 0.45 13.25 21.76
C ALA A 173 0.58 14.44 20.79
N VAL A 174 -0.21 14.44 19.72
CA VAL A 174 -0.25 15.53 18.72
C VAL A 174 -0.65 16.86 19.38
N GLY A 175 -1.70 16.86 20.20
CA GLY A 175 -2.15 18.03 20.96
C GLY A 175 -1.11 18.50 21.98
N GLY A 176 -0.45 17.57 22.67
CA GLY A 176 0.64 17.86 23.62
C GLY A 176 1.86 18.47 22.95
N ALA A 177 2.13 18.16 21.69
CA ALA A 177 3.18 18.75 20.86
C ALA A 177 2.77 20.10 20.23
N GLY A 178 1.56 20.61 20.51
CA GLY A 178 1.07 21.89 20.01
C GLY A 178 0.48 21.87 18.60
N LEU A 179 0.28 20.70 18.01
CA LEU A 179 -0.40 20.53 16.73
C LEU A 179 -1.91 20.34 16.93
N PRO A 180 -2.76 20.64 15.92
CA PRO A 180 -4.19 20.42 16.03
C PRO A 180 -4.51 18.92 16.20
N ALA A 181 -5.06 18.51 17.34
CA ALA A 181 -5.42 17.11 17.60
C ALA A 181 -6.45 16.58 16.57
N ASP A 182 -7.23 17.45 15.94
CA ASP A 182 -8.18 17.09 14.88
C ASP A 182 -7.51 16.77 13.53
N ALA A 183 -6.19 16.87 13.44
CA ALA A 183 -5.41 16.36 12.33
C ALA A 183 -5.47 14.82 12.20
N VAL A 184 -5.78 14.11 13.30
CA VAL A 184 -5.96 12.66 13.29
C VAL A 184 -7.31 12.33 13.92
N GLN A 185 -8.21 11.72 13.15
CA GLN A 185 -9.53 11.36 13.65
C GLN A 185 -9.95 9.97 13.21
N LEU A 186 -10.56 9.22 14.12
CA LEU A 186 -11.33 8.03 13.77
C LEU A 186 -12.69 8.47 13.23
N VAL A 187 -13.07 7.95 12.06
CA VAL A 187 -14.38 8.24 11.46
C VAL A 187 -15.47 7.64 12.35
N PRO A 188 -16.46 8.44 12.80
CA PRO A 188 -17.52 7.95 13.66
C PRO A 188 -18.43 6.93 12.96
N GLY A 189 -18.97 5.98 13.74
CA GLY A 189 -19.90 4.95 13.28
C GLY A 189 -19.22 3.69 12.77
N GLU A 190 -19.81 2.52 13.06
CA GLU A 190 -19.25 1.21 12.73
C GLU A 190 -19.82 0.60 11.44
N GLY A 191 -20.94 1.11 10.96
CA GLY A 191 -21.68 0.58 9.82
C GLY A 191 -21.14 1.01 8.45
N ARG A 192 -21.68 0.39 7.39
CA ARG A 192 -21.37 0.76 5.99
C ARG A 192 -21.78 2.17 5.63
N ASP A 193 -22.74 2.76 6.35
CA ASP A 193 -23.21 4.11 6.06
C ASP A 193 -22.14 5.18 6.35
N SER A 194 -21.33 5.02 7.40
CA SER A 194 -20.21 5.92 7.67
C SER A 194 -19.13 5.85 6.56
N VAL A 195 -18.92 4.67 5.97
CA VAL A 195 -18.01 4.50 4.82
C VAL A 195 -18.57 5.22 3.59
N ARG A 196 -19.88 5.03 3.29
CA ARG A 196 -20.55 5.70 2.16
C ARG A 196 -20.53 7.22 2.31
N GLU A 197 -20.75 7.71 3.52
CA GLU A 197 -20.70 9.14 3.79
C GLU A 197 -19.30 9.70 3.59
N LEU A 198 -18.26 9.01 4.08
CA LEU A 198 -16.87 9.38 3.85
C LEU A 198 -16.53 9.40 2.34
N MET A 199 -16.96 8.39 1.58
CA MET A 199 -16.77 8.32 0.13
C MET A 199 -17.46 9.47 -0.63
N ARG A 200 -18.45 10.11 -0.03
CA ARG A 200 -19.21 11.24 -0.60
C ARG A 200 -18.85 12.60 -0.03
N ALA A 201 -17.88 12.67 0.87
CA ALA A 201 -17.43 13.91 1.53
C ALA A 201 -16.56 14.81 0.62
N ARG A 202 -16.91 14.92 -0.67
CA ARG A 202 -16.21 15.75 -1.65
C ARG A 202 -16.17 17.21 -1.22
N GLY A 203 -14.99 17.83 -1.33
CA GLY A 203 -14.73 19.21 -0.87
C GLY A 203 -14.27 19.29 0.59
N LEU A 204 -14.53 18.26 1.41
CA LEU A 204 -14.03 18.12 2.77
C LEU A 204 -12.86 17.13 2.85
N VAL A 205 -12.92 16.03 2.09
CA VAL A 205 -11.88 15.04 1.92
C VAL A 205 -11.28 15.20 0.53
N ASP A 206 -9.96 15.27 0.44
CA ASP A 206 -9.25 15.55 -0.80
C ASP A 206 -8.91 14.25 -1.56
N VAL A 207 -8.64 13.17 -0.84
CA VAL A 207 -8.35 11.85 -1.41
C VAL A 207 -8.73 10.72 -0.46
N LEU A 208 -9.12 9.57 -1.02
CA LEU A 208 -9.32 8.31 -0.30
C LEU A 208 -8.28 7.28 -0.72
N ILE A 209 -7.81 6.49 0.24
CA ILE A 209 -6.91 5.37 0.01
C ILE A 209 -7.52 4.14 0.68
N PRO A 210 -8.12 3.20 -0.09
CA PRO A 210 -8.61 1.94 0.45
C PRO A 210 -7.45 0.98 0.71
N ARG A 211 -7.52 0.21 1.82
CA ARG A 211 -6.54 -0.80 2.25
C ARG A 211 -7.26 -2.06 2.73
N GLY A 212 -7.50 -3.01 1.85
CA GLY A 212 -8.23 -4.24 2.18
C GLY A 212 -8.33 -5.17 0.99
N GLY A 213 -9.29 -6.10 1.04
CA GLY A 213 -9.54 -7.04 -0.04
C GLY A 213 -10.12 -6.38 -1.30
N ALA A 214 -10.04 -7.09 -2.42
CA ALA A 214 -10.49 -6.62 -3.75
C ALA A 214 -11.92 -6.06 -3.76
N SER A 215 -12.83 -6.65 -2.98
CA SER A 215 -14.22 -6.21 -2.89
C SER A 215 -14.38 -4.82 -2.26
N LEU A 216 -13.61 -4.53 -1.19
CA LEU A 216 -13.59 -3.20 -0.57
C LEU A 216 -13.01 -2.17 -1.54
N ILE A 217 -11.87 -2.48 -2.15
CA ILE A 217 -11.19 -1.59 -3.09
C ILE A 217 -12.12 -1.25 -4.25
N ARG A 218 -12.74 -2.25 -4.87
CA ARG A 218 -13.71 -2.08 -5.97
C ARG A 218 -14.87 -1.17 -5.55
N THR A 219 -15.45 -1.42 -4.37
CA THR A 219 -16.57 -0.60 -3.85
C THR A 219 -16.15 0.86 -3.69
N VAL A 220 -14.98 1.13 -3.08
CA VAL A 220 -14.51 2.50 -2.88
C VAL A 220 -14.21 3.18 -4.23
N VAL A 221 -13.57 2.49 -5.16
CA VAL A 221 -13.23 3.03 -6.48
C VAL A 221 -14.48 3.34 -7.31
N THR A 222 -15.50 2.48 -7.26
CA THR A 222 -16.71 2.65 -8.10
C THR A 222 -17.76 3.59 -7.50
N GLU A 223 -17.87 3.67 -6.16
CA GLU A 223 -18.93 4.42 -5.50
C GLU A 223 -18.48 5.79 -4.95
N SER A 224 -17.18 6.07 -4.88
CA SER A 224 -16.67 7.31 -4.32
C SER A 224 -16.83 8.49 -5.28
N THR A 225 -17.24 9.64 -4.72
CA THR A 225 -17.18 10.94 -5.40
C THR A 225 -15.93 11.74 -5.02
N VAL A 226 -15.23 11.32 -3.95
CA VAL A 226 -13.89 11.79 -3.59
C VAL A 226 -12.88 11.09 -4.47
N PRO A 227 -11.84 11.75 -4.97
CA PRO A 227 -10.74 11.08 -5.68
C PRO A 227 -10.17 9.91 -4.89
N VAL A 228 -9.87 8.80 -5.56
CA VAL A 228 -9.32 7.59 -4.93
C VAL A 228 -7.94 7.28 -5.49
N ILE A 229 -6.98 7.05 -4.63
CA ILE A 229 -5.74 6.38 -5.00
C ILE A 229 -5.94 4.89 -4.69
N GLU A 230 -6.12 4.11 -5.73
CA GLU A 230 -6.38 2.68 -5.64
C GLU A 230 -5.11 1.93 -5.27
N THR A 231 -5.19 1.09 -4.23
CA THR A 231 -4.17 0.08 -3.96
C THR A 231 -4.59 -1.20 -4.66
N GLY A 232 -3.71 -1.75 -5.51
CA GLY A 232 -4.04 -2.91 -6.32
C GLY A 232 -3.97 -4.24 -5.56
N THR A 233 -4.64 -5.26 -6.09
CA THR A 233 -4.34 -6.66 -5.83
C THR A 233 -3.04 -7.05 -6.52
N GLY A 234 -2.38 -8.11 -6.08
CA GLY A 234 -1.06 -8.50 -6.58
C GLY A 234 -1.06 -9.81 -7.34
N ASN A 235 -1.52 -9.85 -8.60
CA ASN A 235 -1.26 -10.98 -9.47
C ASN A 235 0.10 -10.80 -10.16
N CYS A 236 1.17 -11.17 -9.45
CA CYS A 236 2.56 -10.96 -9.88
C CYS A 236 3.11 -12.18 -10.61
N HIS A 237 3.90 -11.95 -11.67
CA HIS A 237 4.49 -13.00 -12.48
C HIS A 237 6.01 -13.07 -12.33
N VAL A 238 6.55 -14.28 -12.38
CA VAL A 238 7.98 -14.54 -12.57
C VAL A 238 8.14 -15.27 -13.90
N TYR A 239 8.82 -14.63 -14.85
CA TYR A 239 9.17 -15.24 -16.13
C TYR A 239 10.63 -15.69 -16.15
N VAL A 240 10.83 -16.99 -16.39
CA VAL A 240 12.15 -17.61 -16.56
C VAL A 240 12.46 -17.73 -18.03
N ASP A 241 13.36 -16.90 -18.51
CA ASP A 241 13.75 -16.79 -19.92
C ASP A 241 14.62 -17.97 -20.39
N ALA A 242 14.72 -18.18 -21.70
CA ALA A 242 15.58 -19.21 -22.33
C ALA A 242 17.04 -19.14 -21.85
N HIS A 243 17.53 -17.96 -21.53
CA HIS A 243 18.91 -17.69 -21.10
C HIS A 243 19.02 -17.49 -19.58
N ALA A 244 18.09 -18.01 -18.79
CA ALA A 244 18.15 -17.87 -17.34
C ALA A 244 19.26 -18.73 -16.72
N ASP A 245 19.92 -18.21 -15.68
CA ASP A 245 20.68 -19.03 -14.76
C ASP A 245 19.69 -19.80 -13.88
N LEU A 246 19.84 -21.14 -13.81
CA LEU A 246 18.86 -22.01 -13.17
C LEU A 246 18.84 -21.86 -11.64
N ASP A 247 20.00 -21.67 -11.02
CA ASP A 247 20.09 -21.53 -9.56
C ASP A 247 19.48 -20.20 -9.12
N MET A 248 19.84 -19.11 -9.80
CA MET A 248 19.25 -17.80 -9.60
C MET A 248 17.73 -17.84 -9.80
N ALA A 249 17.24 -18.55 -10.84
CA ALA A 249 15.81 -18.62 -11.13
C ALA A 249 15.02 -19.33 -10.03
N ILE A 250 15.59 -20.40 -9.44
CA ILE A 250 14.99 -21.11 -8.30
C ILE A 250 14.97 -20.22 -7.07
N ASP A 251 16.08 -19.58 -6.72
CA ASP A 251 16.18 -18.71 -5.56
C ASP A 251 15.15 -17.56 -5.64
N ILE A 252 15.05 -16.92 -6.81
CA ILE A 252 14.08 -15.84 -7.06
C ILE A 252 12.65 -16.38 -6.98
N LEU A 253 12.33 -17.51 -7.59
CA LEU A 253 11.01 -18.12 -7.58
C LEU A 253 10.55 -18.42 -6.14
N ILE A 254 11.38 -19.15 -5.38
CA ILE A 254 11.05 -19.54 -4.01
C ILE A 254 10.92 -18.32 -3.11
N ASN A 255 11.84 -17.35 -3.20
CA ASN A 255 11.73 -16.12 -2.45
C ASN A 255 10.47 -15.32 -2.83
N SER A 256 10.17 -15.21 -4.13
CA SER A 256 8.99 -14.48 -4.61
C SER A 256 7.69 -15.12 -4.14
N LYS A 257 7.60 -16.46 -4.07
CA LYS A 257 6.37 -17.13 -3.65
C LYS A 257 6.32 -17.43 -2.16
N ALA A 258 7.34 -18.11 -1.61
CA ALA A 258 7.26 -18.76 -0.31
C ALA A 258 7.77 -17.91 0.87
N HIS A 259 8.51 -16.81 0.64
CA HIS A 259 9.00 -15.94 1.70
C HIS A 259 7.84 -15.37 2.56
N ARG A 260 6.75 -14.94 1.92
CA ARG A 260 5.51 -14.52 2.59
C ARG A 260 4.36 -14.55 1.58
N VAL A 261 3.48 -15.51 1.67
CA VAL A 261 2.40 -15.73 0.70
C VAL A 261 1.26 -14.73 0.79
N SER A 262 1.01 -14.13 1.96
CA SER A 262 -0.19 -13.31 2.24
C SER A 262 0.02 -11.81 1.95
N VAL A 263 0.80 -11.48 0.92
CA VAL A 263 1.13 -10.09 0.51
C VAL A 263 1.03 -9.93 -1.00
N CYS A 264 0.66 -8.72 -1.44
CA CYS A 264 0.38 -8.40 -2.85
C CYS A 264 1.59 -8.49 -3.80
N ASN A 265 2.83 -8.52 -3.30
CA ASN A 265 4.04 -8.68 -4.09
C ASN A 265 4.56 -10.14 -4.09
N ALA A 266 3.80 -11.11 -3.55
CA ALA A 266 4.10 -12.52 -3.73
C ALA A 266 3.81 -12.92 -5.19
N ALA A 267 4.65 -13.83 -5.75
CA ALA A 267 4.38 -14.35 -7.09
C ALA A 267 3.15 -15.26 -7.07
N GLU A 268 2.26 -15.06 -8.04
CA GLU A 268 1.07 -15.88 -8.22
C GLU A 268 1.13 -16.71 -9.50
N THR A 269 1.99 -16.30 -10.46
CA THR A 269 2.18 -17.03 -11.72
C THR A 269 3.66 -17.18 -12.08
N LEU A 270 4.05 -18.42 -12.42
CA LEU A 270 5.34 -18.78 -13.00
C LEU A 270 5.20 -19.02 -14.51
N LEU A 271 5.95 -18.28 -15.32
CA LEU A 271 6.04 -18.51 -16.76
C LEU A 271 7.45 -19.03 -17.11
N VAL A 272 7.55 -20.09 -17.89
CA VAL A 272 8.83 -20.72 -18.23
C VAL A 272 9.00 -20.81 -19.74
N HIS A 273 10.09 -20.28 -20.26
CA HIS A 273 10.40 -20.43 -21.69
C HIS A 273 10.59 -21.91 -22.06
N GLN A 274 10.00 -22.34 -23.18
CA GLN A 274 10.02 -23.75 -23.62
C GLN A 274 11.44 -24.35 -23.72
N ASP A 275 12.43 -23.58 -24.14
CA ASP A 275 13.80 -24.10 -24.34
C ASP A 275 14.54 -24.41 -23.03
N ILE A 276 14.15 -23.76 -21.94
CA ILE A 276 14.74 -24.01 -20.62
C ILE A 276 13.87 -24.94 -19.75
N ALA A 277 12.60 -25.12 -20.11
CA ALA A 277 11.63 -25.89 -19.36
C ALA A 277 12.12 -27.31 -19.00
N PRO A 278 12.73 -28.12 -19.91
CA PRO A 278 13.22 -29.46 -19.58
C PRO A 278 14.30 -29.49 -18.48
N ARG A 279 15.06 -28.40 -18.35
CA ARG A 279 16.15 -28.30 -17.37
C ARG A 279 15.69 -27.62 -16.08
N PHE A 280 14.76 -26.70 -16.18
CA PHE A 280 14.31 -25.86 -15.05
C PHE A 280 13.15 -26.49 -14.29
N LEU A 281 12.08 -26.94 -14.98
CA LEU A 281 10.85 -27.39 -14.32
C LEU A 281 11.03 -28.54 -13.34
N PRO A 282 11.80 -29.60 -13.60
CA PRO A 282 11.99 -30.66 -12.62
C PRO A 282 12.56 -30.15 -11.31
N ARG A 283 13.55 -29.25 -11.38
CA ARG A 283 14.18 -28.63 -10.20
C ARG A 283 13.23 -27.65 -9.49
N ALA A 284 12.50 -26.84 -10.27
CA ALA A 284 11.57 -25.85 -9.74
C ALA A 284 10.39 -26.50 -9.02
N LEU A 285 9.83 -27.59 -9.58
CA LEU A 285 8.75 -28.34 -8.95
C LEU A 285 9.19 -28.98 -7.63
N ASP A 286 10.41 -29.56 -7.58
CA ASP A 286 10.96 -30.11 -6.34
C ASP A 286 11.19 -29.02 -5.29
N ALA A 287 11.71 -27.85 -5.68
CA ALA A 287 11.91 -26.73 -4.77
C ALA A 287 10.59 -26.15 -4.25
N LEU A 288 9.55 -26.06 -5.09
CA LEU A 288 8.20 -25.65 -4.69
C LEU A 288 7.56 -26.66 -3.73
N ALA A 289 7.77 -27.96 -3.97
CA ALA A 289 7.33 -29.03 -3.07
C ALA A 289 7.99 -28.90 -1.68
N ASP A 290 9.31 -28.71 -1.64
CA ASP A 290 10.06 -28.52 -0.38
C ASP A 290 9.60 -27.26 0.39
N ALA A 291 9.08 -26.26 -0.33
CA ALA A 291 8.44 -25.07 0.24
C ALA A 291 6.94 -25.23 0.57
N GLY A 292 6.36 -26.40 0.31
CA GLY A 292 4.95 -26.70 0.57
C GLY A 292 3.97 -26.01 -0.39
N VAL A 293 4.42 -25.64 -1.59
CA VAL A 293 3.61 -24.92 -2.58
C VAL A 293 2.92 -25.90 -3.53
N THR A 294 1.61 -25.74 -3.71
CA THR A 294 0.82 -26.42 -4.74
C THR A 294 0.94 -25.68 -6.07
N VAL A 295 1.13 -26.41 -7.16
CA VAL A 295 1.29 -25.83 -8.51
C VAL A 295 0.04 -26.12 -9.34
N HIS A 296 -0.62 -25.07 -9.81
CA HIS A 296 -1.72 -25.12 -10.77
C HIS A 296 -1.11 -25.01 -12.18
N ALA A 297 -1.00 -26.13 -12.87
CA ALA A 297 -0.14 -26.30 -14.03
C ALA A 297 -0.92 -26.35 -15.34
N ASP A 298 -0.40 -25.68 -16.39
CA ASP A 298 -0.86 -25.94 -17.73
C ASP A 298 -0.49 -27.37 -18.20
N GLU A 299 -1.04 -27.82 -19.33
CA GLU A 299 -0.79 -29.15 -19.88
C GLU A 299 0.72 -29.44 -20.08
N ARG A 300 1.51 -28.42 -20.44
CA ARG A 300 2.94 -28.56 -20.70
C ARG A 300 3.76 -28.69 -19.42
N VAL A 301 3.40 -27.99 -18.35
CA VAL A 301 4.02 -28.15 -17.02
C VAL A 301 3.63 -29.48 -16.39
N LEU A 302 2.38 -29.96 -16.56
CA LEU A 302 1.91 -31.27 -16.08
C LEU A 302 2.79 -32.42 -16.59
N ALA A 303 3.34 -32.31 -17.79
CA ALA A 303 4.21 -33.33 -18.37
C ALA A 303 5.50 -33.54 -17.56
N TYR A 304 5.94 -32.55 -16.75
CA TYR A 304 7.11 -32.63 -15.88
C TYR A 304 6.76 -33.04 -14.42
N ALA A 305 5.48 -33.18 -14.10
CA ALA A 305 5.04 -33.44 -12.73
C ALA A 305 5.17 -34.93 -12.33
N GLN A 306 5.25 -35.84 -13.30
CA GLN A 306 5.17 -37.30 -13.05
C GLN A 306 6.32 -37.83 -12.16
N ASP A 307 7.50 -37.21 -12.22
CA ASP A 307 8.69 -37.60 -11.46
C ASP A 307 9.01 -36.61 -10.32
N SER A 308 8.12 -35.65 -10.04
CA SER A 308 8.29 -34.61 -9.01
C SER A 308 7.57 -34.97 -7.71
N LYS A 309 8.12 -34.45 -6.59
CA LYS A 309 7.47 -34.49 -5.27
C LYS A 309 6.33 -33.49 -5.12
N ALA A 310 6.17 -32.57 -6.09
CA ALA A 310 5.23 -31.47 -5.99
C ALA A 310 3.78 -31.91 -6.03
N THR A 311 2.94 -31.28 -5.25
CA THR A 311 1.49 -31.32 -5.46
C THR A 311 1.18 -30.46 -6.68
N VAL A 312 0.81 -31.12 -7.79
CA VAL A 312 0.47 -30.46 -9.04
C VAL A 312 -0.96 -30.79 -9.43
N VAL A 313 -1.74 -29.76 -9.73
CA VAL A 313 -3.14 -29.86 -10.19
C VAL A 313 -3.25 -29.18 -11.55
N GLU A 314 -4.25 -29.58 -12.36
CA GLU A 314 -4.50 -28.91 -13.64
C GLU A 314 -5.04 -27.51 -13.41
N ALA A 315 -4.45 -26.52 -14.10
CA ALA A 315 -4.87 -25.12 -14.02
C ALA A 315 -6.21 -24.91 -14.76
N THR A 316 -7.06 -24.11 -14.18
CA THR A 316 -8.32 -23.62 -14.77
C THR A 316 -8.11 -22.16 -15.27
N PRO A 317 -9.01 -21.62 -16.10
CA PRO A 317 -8.91 -20.22 -16.52
C PRO A 317 -8.87 -19.23 -15.34
N GLU A 318 -9.54 -19.54 -14.24
CA GLU A 318 -9.61 -18.72 -13.03
C GLU A 318 -8.27 -18.63 -12.31
N ASP A 319 -7.40 -19.64 -12.45
CA ASP A 319 -6.08 -19.67 -11.80
C ASP A 319 -5.17 -18.55 -12.31
N TRP A 320 -5.32 -18.15 -13.58
CA TRP A 320 -4.49 -17.09 -14.18
C TRP A 320 -4.81 -15.68 -13.68
N GLU A 321 -6.04 -15.43 -13.21
CA GLU A 321 -6.45 -14.13 -12.65
C GLU A 321 -6.44 -14.09 -11.11
N THR A 322 -6.17 -15.25 -10.46
CA THR A 322 -6.28 -15.39 -9.02
C THR A 322 -5.06 -14.85 -8.28
N GLU A 323 -5.29 -13.97 -7.31
CA GLU A 323 -4.36 -13.67 -6.23
C GLU A 323 -4.61 -14.67 -5.11
N TYR A 324 -3.83 -15.77 -5.06
CA TYR A 324 -4.06 -16.89 -4.12
C TYR A 324 -3.89 -16.49 -2.66
N LEU A 325 -2.86 -15.68 -2.36
CA LEU A 325 -2.49 -15.31 -0.98
C LEU A 325 -2.21 -16.55 -0.08
N SER A 326 -1.89 -17.67 -0.67
CA SER A 326 -1.63 -18.99 -0.06
C SER A 326 -0.41 -19.64 -0.70
N TYR A 327 -0.07 -20.85 -0.25
CA TYR A 327 1.00 -21.65 -0.85
C TYR A 327 0.51 -22.33 -2.15
N ASP A 328 -0.02 -21.54 -3.09
CA ASP A 328 -0.47 -21.93 -4.41
C ASP A 328 0.16 -21.02 -5.47
N ILE A 329 0.52 -21.57 -6.63
CA ILE A 329 1.06 -20.81 -7.75
C ILE A 329 0.58 -21.41 -9.08
N ALA A 330 0.13 -20.57 -10.01
CA ALA A 330 -0.12 -21.00 -11.39
C ALA A 330 1.21 -21.12 -12.15
N ALA A 331 1.31 -22.09 -13.08
CA ALA A 331 2.51 -22.29 -13.88
C ALA A 331 2.21 -22.66 -15.32
N ALA A 332 2.88 -21.99 -16.27
CA ALA A 332 2.76 -22.29 -17.69
C ALA A 332 4.10 -22.27 -18.43
N VAL A 333 4.20 -23.08 -19.48
CA VAL A 333 5.30 -23.01 -20.45
C VAL A 333 4.91 -22.11 -21.61
N VAL A 334 5.78 -21.16 -21.97
CA VAL A 334 5.56 -20.20 -23.06
C VAL A 334 6.61 -20.39 -24.16
N ASP A 335 6.22 -20.15 -25.42
CA ASP A 335 7.08 -20.38 -26.59
C ASP A 335 8.13 -19.29 -26.79
N SER A 336 7.93 -18.12 -26.21
CA SER A 336 8.83 -16.98 -26.37
C SER A 336 8.60 -15.92 -25.29
N LEU A 337 9.54 -14.99 -25.15
CA LEU A 337 9.37 -13.78 -24.34
C LEU A 337 8.10 -13.00 -24.73
N ASP A 338 7.80 -12.89 -26.02
CA ASP A 338 6.60 -12.16 -26.48
C ASP A 338 5.32 -12.85 -26.00
N ARG A 339 5.28 -14.19 -25.97
CA ARG A 339 4.15 -14.94 -25.41
C ARG A 339 4.04 -14.78 -23.89
N ALA A 340 5.18 -14.69 -23.18
CA ALA A 340 5.16 -14.34 -21.76
C ALA A 340 4.56 -12.94 -21.53
N VAL A 341 4.96 -11.97 -22.34
CA VAL A 341 4.42 -10.60 -22.28
C VAL A 341 2.92 -10.55 -22.62
N GLU A 342 2.47 -11.33 -23.60
CA GLU A 342 1.03 -11.44 -23.92
C GLU A 342 0.25 -12.01 -22.75
N HIS A 343 0.74 -13.07 -22.10
CA HIS A 343 0.14 -13.67 -20.91
C HIS A 343 0.07 -12.64 -19.79
N ILE A 344 1.19 -11.97 -19.47
CA ILE A 344 1.24 -10.92 -18.46
C ILE A 344 0.23 -9.82 -18.75
N ARG A 345 0.16 -9.30 -19.98
CA ARG A 345 -0.80 -8.25 -20.34
C ARG A 345 -2.26 -8.65 -20.15
N LEU A 346 -2.56 -9.92 -20.31
CA LEU A 346 -3.94 -10.44 -20.17
C LEU A 346 -4.33 -10.58 -18.69
N TRP A 347 -3.41 -11.06 -17.84
CA TRP A 347 -3.73 -11.53 -16.51
C TRP A 347 -3.15 -10.69 -15.37
N THR A 348 -2.20 -9.81 -15.64
CA THR A 348 -1.58 -8.99 -14.59
C THR A 348 -2.55 -8.04 -13.92
N SER A 349 -2.38 -7.86 -12.62
CA SER A 349 -2.97 -6.72 -11.88
C SER A 349 -2.23 -5.40 -12.10
N GLY A 350 -1.11 -5.40 -12.84
CA GLY A 350 -0.23 -4.24 -13.03
C GLY A 350 0.68 -3.96 -11.83
N HIS A 351 0.82 -4.92 -10.90
CA HIS A 351 1.60 -4.72 -9.69
C HIS A 351 3.10 -4.96 -9.91
N THR A 352 3.54 -6.19 -10.06
CA THR A 352 4.98 -6.51 -10.15
C THR A 352 5.22 -7.69 -11.07
N GLU A 353 6.16 -7.53 -12.01
CA GLU A 353 6.58 -8.59 -12.92
C GLU A 353 8.09 -8.75 -12.88
N ALA A 354 8.56 -9.98 -12.88
CA ALA A 354 9.99 -10.28 -12.88
C ALA A 354 10.39 -11.11 -14.10
N ILE A 355 11.56 -10.83 -14.66
CA ILE A 355 12.25 -11.69 -15.61
C ILE A 355 13.56 -12.19 -15.00
N VAL A 356 13.85 -13.48 -15.17
CA VAL A 356 15.18 -14.04 -14.86
C VAL A 356 15.86 -14.39 -16.16
N THR A 357 16.99 -13.73 -16.45
CA THR A 357 17.74 -13.91 -17.70
C THR A 357 19.18 -13.40 -17.59
N THR A 358 20.12 -14.02 -18.31
CA THR A 358 21.47 -13.49 -18.52
C THR A 358 21.56 -12.69 -19.84
N SER A 359 20.51 -12.68 -20.67
CA SER A 359 20.46 -11.92 -21.91
C SER A 359 20.06 -10.48 -21.67
N GLN A 360 20.99 -9.55 -21.90
CA GLN A 360 20.72 -8.11 -21.81
C GLN A 360 19.63 -7.68 -22.80
N GLN A 361 19.56 -8.33 -23.98
CA GLN A 361 18.54 -8.05 -24.98
C GLN A 361 17.14 -8.45 -24.49
N ALA A 362 16.99 -9.65 -23.91
CA ALA A 362 15.74 -10.12 -23.32
C ALA A 362 15.29 -9.21 -22.16
N ALA A 363 16.21 -8.86 -21.25
CA ALA A 363 15.92 -7.96 -20.16
C ALA A 363 15.40 -6.59 -20.62
N ARG A 364 16.09 -5.97 -21.60
CA ARG A 364 15.65 -4.69 -22.17
C ARG A 364 14.29 -4.80 -22.86
N ARG A 365 14.06 -5.86 -23.67
CA ARG A 365 12.79 -6.06 -24.36
C ARG A 365 11.64 -6.25 -23.35
N PHE A 366 11.85 -7.07 -22.33
CA PHE A 366 10.85 -7.30 -21.28
C PHE A 366 10.48 -6.00 -20.57
N THR A 367 11.46 -5.22 -20.09
CA THR A 367 11.22 -3.94 -19.41
C THR A 367 10.57 -2.87 -20.28
N GLN A 368 10.71 -2.94 -21.61
CA GLN A 368 10.02 -2.04 -22.55
C GLN A 368 8.58 -2.45 -22.82
N LEU A 369 8.27 -3.75 -22.79
CA LEU A 369 6.97 -4.28 -23.21
C LEU A 369 6.00 -4.48 -22.03
N VAL A 370 6.53 -4.74 -20.84
CA VAL A 370 5.75 -4.91 -19.61
C VAL A 370 5.55 -3.56 -18.96
N ASP A 371 4.27 -3.22 -18.70
CA ASP A 371 3.88 -1.91 -18.14
C ASP A 371 3.19 -2.10 -16.77
N SER A 372 3.86 -2.82 -15.87
CA SER A 372 3.46 -2.93 -14.48
C SER A 372 4.16 -1.87 -13.64
N THR A 373 3.69 -1.66 -12.41
CA THR A 373 4.24 -0.68 -11.48
C THR A 373 5.71 -0.92 -11.21
N THR A 374 6.09 -2.17 -11.04
CA THR A 374 7.48 -2.60 -10.90
C THR A 374 7.79 -3.68 -11.93
N VAL A 375 8.91 -3.53 -12.62
CA VAL A 375 9.47 -4.55 -13.51
C VAL A 375 10.86 -4.88 -13.02
N ALA A 376 11.02 -6.09 -12.48
CA ALA A 376 12.27 -6.58 -11.91
C ALA A 376 13.07 -7.39 -12.93
N VAL A 377 14.38 -7.21 -12.97
CA VAL A 377 15.31 -8.05 -13.73
C VAL A 377 16.24 -8.74 -12.74
N ASN A 378 16.23 -10.06 -12.73
CA ASN A 378 17.06 -10.89 -11.84
C ASN A 378 16.89 -10.53 -10.35
N ALA A 379 15.65 -10.21 -9.96
CA ALA A 379 15.30 -9.89 -8.59
C ALA A 379 13.90 -10.42 -8.25
N SER A 380 13.70 -10.76 -6.98
CA SER A 380 12.41 -11.20 -6.45
C SER A 380 11.35 -10.11 -6.54
N THR A 381 10.11 -10.51 -6.81
CA THR A 381 8.94 -9.60 -6.75
C THR A 381 8.75 -9.01 -5.35
N ARG A 382 9.29 -9.66 -4.31
CA ARG A 382 9.24 -9.23 -2.91
C ARG A 382 9.95 -7.89 -2.63
N PHE A 383 10.80 -7.42 -3.55
CA PHE A 383 11.43 -6.09 -3.43
C PHE A 383 10.49 -4.93 -3.70
N THR A 384 9.30 -5.15 -4.27
CA THR A 384 8.30 -4.09 -4.45
C THR A 384 7.65 -3.74 -3.10
N ASP A 385 8.36 -2.93 -2.34
CA ASP A 385 8.06 -2.56 -0.96
C ASP A 385 8.73 -1.21 -0.65
N GLY A 386 8.02 -0.31 0.01
CA GLY A 386 8.52 1.04 0.29
C GLY A 386 9.78 1.05 1.15
N GLY A 387 9.88 0.13 2.12
CA GLY A 387 11.09 -0.01 2.94
C GLY A 387 12.27 -0.51 2.12
N GLN A 388 12.05 -1.51 1.24
CA GLN A 388 13.09 -2.07 0.37
C GLN A 388 13.54 -1.08 -0.71
N PHE A 389 12.65 -0.20 -1.18
CA PHE A 389 13.00 0.86 -2.13
C PHE A 389 13.67 2.08 -1.48
N GLY A 390 13.84 2.07 -0.15
CA GLY A 390 14.46 3.17 0.57
C GLY A 390 13.51 4.34 0.85
N PHE A 391 12.19 4.15 0.71
CA PHE A 391 11.19 5.17 1.05
C PHE A 391 10.85 5.18 2.55
N GLY A 392 11.45 4.29 3.32
CA GLY A 392 11.30 4.14 4.77
C GLY A 392 9.98 3.48 5.17
N ALA A 393 8.87 3.97 4.69
CA ALA A 393 7.53 3.42 4.93
C ALA A 393 6.62 3.65 3.72
N GLU A 394 5.53 2.89 3.64
CA GLU A 394 4.53 3.05 2.58
C GLU A 394 3.11 3.02 3.14
N ILE A 395 2.24 3.82 2.54
CA ILE A 395 0.81 3.79 2.84
C ILE A 395 0.07 2.74 2.00
N GLY A 396 0.73 2.17 1.01
CA GLY A 396 0.25 1.16 0.09
C GLY A 396 0.96 1.20 -1.24
N ILE A 397 0.61 0.27 -2.12
CA ILE A 397 1.17 0.17 -3.48
C ILE A 397 0.05 0.43 -4.47
N SER A 398 0.18 1.50 -5.27
CA SER A 398 -0.81 1.84 -6.30
C SER A 398 -0.41 1.28 -7.65
N THR A 399 -1.37 0.65 -8.33
CA THR A 399 -1.20 0.18 -9.71
C THR A 399 -1.77 1.16 -10.75
N GLN A 400 -2.36 2.27 -10.30
CA GLN A 400 -2.91 3.30 -11.19
C GLN A 400 -1.81 4.09 -11.90
N LYS A 401 -2.09 4.51 -13.13
CA LYS A 401 -1.22 5.41 -13.91
C LYS A 401 -1.55 6.88 -13.62
N LEU A 402 -1.40 7.26 -12.33
CA LEU A 402 -1.55 8.63 -11.84
C LEU A 402 -0.24 9.15 -11.27
N HIS A 403 -0.28 10.25 -10.51
CA HIS A 403 0.90 10.80 -9.82
C HIS A 403 1.49 9.82 -8.78
N ALA A 404 0.64 9.00 -8.16
CA ALA A 404 1.02 7.93 -7.25
C ALA A 404 0.94 6.59 -7.99
N ARG A 405 2.08 5.99 -8.30
CA ARG A 405 2.20 4.67 -8.92
C ARG A 405 3.38 3.94 -8.29
N GLY A 406 3.13 2.75 -7.78
CA GLY A 406 4.11 1.99 -7.01
C GLY A 406 3.93 2.13 -5.51
N PRO A 407 4.92 1.72 -4.71
CA PRO A 407 4.95 1.98 -3.29
C PRO A 407 4.82 3.49 -3.02
N MET A 408 3.82 3.86 -2.19
CA MET A 408 3.49 5.24 -1.90
C MET A 408 4.10 5.66 -0.58
N GLY A 409 5.15 6.44 -0.64
CA GLY A 409 5.79 7.09 0.51
C GLY A 409 5.28 8.51 0.74
N LEU A 410 6.12 9.35 1.34
CA LEU A 410 5.79 10.74 1.64
C LEU A 410 5.57 11.61 0.39
N PRO A 411 6.34 11.47 -0.72
CA PRO A 411 6.14 12.27 -1.91
C PRO A 411 4.76 12.08 -2.56
N GLU A 412 4.21 10.85 -2.55
CA GLU A 412 2.92 10.51 -3.13
C GLU A 412 1.74 11.05 -2.29
N LEU A 413 1.99 11.41 -1.02
CA LEU A 413 1.02 12.10 -0.16
C LEU A 413 1.07 13.64 -0.32
N THR A 414 1.68 14.10 -1.41
CA THR A 414 1.75 15.51 -1.78
C THR A 414 1.21 15.75 -3.19
N SER A 415 0.81 17.00 -3.44
CA SER A 415 0.57 17.53 -4.78
C SER A 415 1.55 18.68 -5.05
N THR A 416 1.32 19.45 -6.08
CA THR A 416 2.15 20.61 -6.39
C THR A 416 1.31 21.86 -6.60
N LYS A 417 1.88 23.04 -6.29
CA LYS A 417 1.34 24.33 -6.70
C LYS A 417 2.40 25.18 -7.39
N TYR A 418 1.96 26.11 -8.21
CA TYR A 418 2.83 27.11 -8.82
C TYR A 418 2.92 28.36 -7.95
N ILE A 419 4.13 28.84 -7.73
CA ILE A 419 4.43 30.15 -7.16
C ILE A 419 4.97 31.00 -8.29
N VAL A 420 4.27 32.11 -8.56
CA VAL A 420 4.62 33.07 -9.60
C VAL A 420 5.01 34.39 -8.93
N THR A 421 6.28 34.77 -9.05
CA THR A 421 6.78 36.01 -8.46
C THR A 421 7.14 36.99 -9.57
N GLY A 422 6.52 38.14 -9.57
CA GLY A 422 6.75 39.22 -10.51
C GLY A 422 6.92 40.57 -9.79
N ASP A 423 7.21 41.60 -10.58
CA ASP A 423 7.33 42.99 -10.14
C ASP A 423 6.39 43.86 -10.99
N GLY A 424 5.08 43.79 -10.72
CA GLY A 424 4.05 44.53 -11.46
C GLY A 424 3.75 44.00 -12.88
N HIS A 425 4.13 42.75 -13.19
CA HIS A 425 3.89 42.15 -14.49
C HIS A 425 2.40 41.99 -14.78
N VAL A 426 1.98 42.39 -15.97
CA VAL A 426 0.61 42.19 -16.49
C VAL A 426 0.66 41.45 -17.81
N ARG A 427 -0.34 40.61 -18.07
CA ARG A 427 -0.50 39.95 -19.35
C ARG A 427 -1.08 40.97 -20.35
N ARG A 428 -0.36 41.20 -21.44
CA ARG A 428 -0.80 42.04 -22.56
C ARG A 428 -1.32 41.19 -23.72
#